data_2305d69a7c1561baad1a1093f587e04a
#
_entry.id   2305d69a7c1561baad1a1093f587e04a
#
_cell.length_a   1.000
_cell.length_b   1.000
_cell.length_c   1.000
_cell.angle_alpha   90.00
_cell.angle_beta   90.00
_cell.angle_gamma   90.00
#
_symmetry.space_group_name_H-M   'P 1'
#
loop_
_entity.id
_entity.type
_entity.pdbx_description
1 polymer ?
#
loop_
_entity_poly.entity_id
_entity_poly.type
_entity_poly.pdbx_seq_one_letter_code
_entity_poly.pdbx_strand_id
1 'polypeptide(L)'
;MPEKKPSKPQVAENPIADVFENRHPSAAEKKWAEKTLAPTLEKAPERPIGAPTGVNLDERDNARFTTISGVPIRRLYTQADLPEDWTEEKYLGYPGAPPFTRGIHATGYRGKLYTMRQFSGFASPEETNQRYKYLLEHGGGGISVAFDLPTLMGYDSDHAASEGEVGKCGVAIDSLEDMEILFGGIDLEKTTVSMTINSPASVLWAMYLVVAEKQGADWNKISGTIQNDILKEYIAQKEYIYPPAPSMRLVIDTFEFGSKFTPRFNTISISGYHIREAGSTALQELAFTLYDGIEYVEWARRRGLDVDDFGPRLSFFFNAHNDFFEEIAKYRAARKIWGQVMQERFGAKNQRTWLMRFHTQTAGVSLPAQQPMNNIARVALQALAAVLGGTQSLHCDSYDEALALPTEEAARIALRTQQIIAYESGVTQTVDPLGGSYFLEASTLQMEKGAFDYFSKLDAMGGMVKGIERGYPQKEIAEASYQFQRAAESKEKVIVGVNEFVIEEESPHILYIDESVARQQTAKLKTLRARRSNDEVRRTLDALKKAAAQEPKAGTNGNISPANTMPYIVDAVRAYATVGEICEALREVYGTYTEVSIT
;
A
#
# COMPACT_ATOMS: atom_id res chain seq x y z
N MET A 1 51.51 -0.42 21.54
CA MET A 1 50.13 -0.84 21.85
C MET A 1 49.56 -1.46 20.58
N PRO A 2 49.12 -2.70 20.56
CA PRO A 2 48.57 -3.32 19.36
C PRO A 2 47.16 -2.78 19.08
N GLU A 3 46.95 -2.34 17.85
CA GLU A 3 45.63 -1.88 17.33
C GLU A 3 44.61 -2.98 17.48
N LYS A 4 43.51 -2.71 18.18
CA LYS A 4 42.33 -3.57 18.22
C LYS A 4 41.67 -3.55 16.83
N LYS A 5 41.68 -4.71 16.14
CA LYS A 5 40.85 -4.91 14.97
C LYS A 5 39.39 -4.62 15.35
N PRO A 6 38.62 -3.91 14.49
CA PRO A 6 37.20 -3.67 14.76
C PRO A 6 36.49 -5.02 14.85
N SER A 7 35.67 -5.16 15.90
CA SER A 7 34.77 -6.31 16.04
C SER A 7 33.84 -6.37 14.85
N LYS A 8 33.71 -7.55 14.21
CA LYS A 8 32.71 -7.78 13.15
C LYS A 8 31.34 -7.35 13.69
N PRO A 9 30.55 -6.59 12.92
CA PRO A 9 29.16 -6.33 13.32
C PRO A 9 28.47 -7.67 13.50
N GLN A 10 27.80 -7.85 14.63
CA GLN A 10 26.85 -8.96 14.79
C GLN A 10 25.77 -8.75 13.73
N VAL A 11 25.75 -9.64 12.74
CA VAL A 11 24.61 -9.77 11.82
C VAL A 11 23.41 -9.99 12.73
N ALA A 12 22.44 -9.07 12.71
CA ALA A 12 21.18 -9.26 13.40
C ALA A 12 20.66 -10.63 12.99
N GLU A 13 20.40 -11.50 13.97
CA GLU A 13 19.84 -12.83 13.71
C GLU A 13 18.59 -12.64 12.87
N ASN A 14 18.63 -13.18 11.64
CA ASN A 14 17.50 -13.14 10.72
C ASN A 14 16.36 -13.94 11.40
N PRO A 15 15.24 -13.30 11.81
CA PRO A 15 14.17 -14.01 12.54
C PRO A 15 13.49 -15.11 11.72
N ILE A 16 13.88 -15.24 10.44
CA ILE A 16 13.38 -16.28 9.53
C ILE A 16 14.30 -17.51 9.49
N ALA A 17 15.44 -17.48 10.19
CA ALA A 17 16.30 -18.65 10.27
C ALA A 17 15.51 -19.82 10.86
N ASP A 18 15.25 -20.78 10.01
CA ASP A 18 14.72 -22.12 10.26
C ASP A 18 13.34 -22.30 10.91
N VAL A 19 12.29 -22.01 10.13
CA VAL A 19 10.95 -22.59 10.38
C VAL A 19 10.99 -24.14 10.29
N PHE A 20 12.05 -24.72 9.74
CA PHE A 20 12.17 -26.15 9.37
C PHE A 20 13.47 -26.79 9.88
N GLU A 21 13.81 -26.59 11.15
CA GLU A 21 14.97 -27.23 11.80
C GLU A 21 14.91 -28.77 11.76
N ASN A 22 13.72 -29.36 11.61
CA ASN A 22 13.48 -30.82 11.67
C ASN A 22 13.10 -31.40 10.30
N ARG A 23 13.78 -31.00 9.22
CA ARG A 23 13.52 -31.58 7.90
C ARG A 23 13.97 -33.04 7.83
N HIS A 24 13.05 -33.95 7.47
CA HIS A 24 13.30 -35.38 7.30
C HIS A 24 13.20 -35.78 5.81
N PRO A 25 14.29 -35.66 5.01
CA PRO A 25 14.26 -36.03 3.60
C PRO A 25 13.96 -37.52 3.42
N SER A 26 13.13 -37.84 2.42
CA SER A 26 12.74 -39.21 2.09
C SER A 26 13.95 -40.07 1.67
N ALA A 27 13.82 -41.40 1.71
CA ALA A 27 14.86 -42.31 1.22
C ALA A 27 15.15 -42.09 -0.29
N ALA A 28 14.13 -41.73 -1.07
CA ALA A 28 14.28 -41.39 -2.50
C ALA A 28 15.08 -40.10 -2.69
N GLU A 29 14.83 -39.08 -1.87
CA GLU A 29 15.56 -37.82 -1.91
C GLU A 29 17.03 -38.01 -1.51
N LYS A 30 17.32 -38.78 -0.45
CA LYS A 30 18.68 -39.14 -0.05
C LYS A 30 19.42 -39.87 -1.17
N LYS A 31 18.78 -40.84 -1.80
CA LYS A 31 19.33 -41.56 -2.94
C LYS A 31 19.61 -40.64 -4.14
N TRP A 32 18.72 -39.71 -4.44
CA TRP A 32 18.93 -38.70 -5.48
C TRP A 32 20.11 -37.78 -5.16
N ALA A 33 20.21 -37.31 -3.91
CA ALA A 33 21.31 -36.47 -3.46
C ALA A 33 22.67 -37.15 -3.63
N GLU A 34 22.78 -38.41 -3.24
CA GLU A 34 24.04 -39.20 -3.36
C GLU A 34 24.37 -39.56 -4.79
N LYS A 35 23.40 -40.07 -5.57
CA LYS A 35 23.67 -40.67 -6.88
C LYS A 35 23.58 -39.70 -8.06
N THR A 36 22.84 -38.62 -7.91
CA THR A 36 22.63 -37.67 -9.02
C THR A 36 23.23 -36.31 -8.70
N LEU A 37 22.88 -35.75 -7.51
CA LEU A 37 23.31 -34.40 -7.19
C LEU A 37 24.80 -34.28 -6.91
N ALA A 38 25.34 -35.13 -6.01
CA ALA A 38 26.76 -35.03 -5.64
C ALA A 38 27.70 -35.16 -6.84
N PRO A 39 27.57 -36.13 -7.76
CA PRO A 39 28.40 -36.20 -8.97
C PRO A 39 28.19 -35.03 -9.93
N THR A 40 27.02 -34.39 -9.90
CA THR A 40 26.76 -33.20 -10.72
C THR A 40 27.50 -32.00 -10.16
N LEU A 41 27.47 -31.79 -8.83
CA LEU A 41 28.16 -30.69 -8.15
C LEU A 41 29.70 -30.77 -8.30
N GLU A 42 30.26 -31.98 -8.36
CA GLU A 42 31.68 -32.17 -8.63
C GLU A 42 32.09 -31.65 -10.03
N LYS A 43 31.20 -31.79 -11.01
CA LYS A 43 31.45 -31.39 -12.40
C LYS A 43 31.01 -29.96 -12.72
N ALA A 44 29.93 -29.53 -12.09
CA ALA A 44 29.29 -28.25 -12.29
C ALA A 44 28.80 -27.69 -10.91
N PRO A 45 29.69 -27.06 -10.15
CA PRO A 45 29.32 -26.46 -8.87
C PRO A 45 28.31 -25.33 -9.07
N GLU A 46 27.40 -25.19 -8.13
CA GLU A 46 26.44 -24.08 -8.14
C GLU A 46 27.18 -22.76 -7.94
N ARG A 47 26.68 -21.75 -8.63
CA ARG A 47 27.14 -20.37 -8.50
C ARG A 47 25.92 -19.46 -8.26
N PRO A 48 26.03 -18.43 -7.41
CA PRO A 48 24.98 -17.45 -7.26
C PRO A 48 24.72 -16.76 -8.59
N ILE A 49 23.46 -16.50 -8.84
CA ILE A 49 23.04 -15.55 -9.87
C ILE A 49 23.42 -14.17 -9.34
N GLY A 50 24.33 -13.48 -10.01
CA GLY A 50 24.80 -12.16 -9.58
C GLY A 50 26.24 -12.12 -9.08
N ALA A 51 26.86 -13.25 -8.74
CA ALA A 51 28.30 -13.24 -8.49
C ALA A 51 29.07 -12.90 -9.78
N PRO A 52 29.97 -11.90 -9.77
CA PRO A 52 30.79 -11.58 -10.93
C PRO A 52 31.53 -12.82 -11.40
N THR A 53 31.56 -13.04 -12.72
CA THR A 53 32.38 -14.10 -13.31
C THR A 53 33.85 -13.88 -12.94
N GLY A 54 34.46 -14.84 -12.24
CA GLY A 54 35.89 -14.78 -11.86
C GLY A 54 36.18 -14.45 -10.40
N VAL A 55 35.17 -14.19 -9.54
CA VAL A 55 35.38 -14.09 -8.11
C VAL A 55 35.41 -15.50 -7.51
N ASN A 56 36.53 -15.85 -6.89
CA ASN A 56 36.61 -17.01 -6.00
C ASN A 56 35.82 -16.70 -4.75
N LEU A 57 34.56 -17.15 -4.70
CA LEU A 57 33.76 -17.12 -3.48
C LEU A 57 34.43 -18.07 -2.49
N ASP A 58 34.85 -17.54 -1.34
CA ASP A 58 35.31 -18.36 -0.23
C ASP A 58 34.22 -19.41 0.10
N GLU A 59 34.58 -20.66 0.41
CA GLU A 59 33.63 -21.72 0.77
C GLU A 59 32.67 -21.36 1.89
N ARG A 60 33.01 -20.35 2.69
CA ARG A 60 32.15 -19.77 3.74
C ARG A 60 31.06 -18.83 3.23
N ASP A 61 31.19 -18.33 2.03
CA ASP A 61 30.21 -17.51 1.33
C ASP A 61 29.42 -18.34 0.34
N ASN A 62 29.11 -19.58 0.71
CA ASN A 62 28.25 -20.46 -0.04
C ASN A 62 27.09 -19.67 -0.58
N ALA A 63 27.27 -19.33 -1.76
CA ALA A 63 26.58 -18.44 -2.58
C ALA A 63 25.10 -18.54 -2.37
N ARG A 64 24.60 -17.51 -1.85
CA ARG A 64 23.33 -17.47 -1.24
C ARG A 64 22.32 -17.27 -2.33
N PHE A 65 21.68 -18.36 -2.69
CA PHE A 65 20.40 -18.24 -3.38
C PHE A 65 19.42 -17.67 -2.37
N THR A 66 19.04 -16.41 -2.55
CA THR A 66 18.15 -15.68 -1.62
C THR A 66 17.03 -14.99 -2.39
N THR A 67 15.91 -14.75 -1.71
CA THR A 67 14.91 -13.79 -2.19
C THR A 67 15.51 -12.37 -2.25
N ILE A 68 14.77 -11.43 -2.83
CA ILE A 68 15.15 -10.01 -2.79
C ILE A 68 15.29 -9.52 -1.33
N SER A 69 14.47 -10.03 -0.43
CA SER A 69 14.52 -9.74 1.01
C SER A 69 15.68 -10.40 1.76
N GLY A 70 16.54 -11.17 1.06
CA GLY A 70 17.68 -11.84 1.66
C GLY A 70 17.36 -13.17 2.34
N VAL A 71 16.17 -13.73 2.16
CA VAL A 71 15.76 -15.02 2.73
C VAL A 71 16.40 -16.15 1.93
N PRO A 72 17.16 -17.09 2.56
CA PRO A 72 17.78 -18.20 1.88
C PRO A 72 16.76 -19.12 1.20
N ILE A 73 17.05 -19.53 -0.04
CA ILE A 73 16.24 -20.45 -0.84
C ILE A 73 16.99 -21.76 -1.02
N ARG A 74 16.33 -22.86 -0.72
CA ARG A 74 16.87 -24.21 -0.94
C ARG A 74 16.79 -24.58 -2.43
N ARG A 75 17.69 -25.41 -2.87
CA ARG A 75 17.72 -25.96 -4.26
C ARG A 75 16.45 -26.69 -4.65
N LEU A 76 15.85 -27.42 -3.70
CA LEU A 76 14.67 -28.25 -3.91
C LEU A 76 13.77 -28.17 -2.69
N TYR A 77 12.49 -28.06 -2.93
CA TYR A 77 11.43 -28.17 -1.92
C TYR A 77 10.59 -29.42 -2.20
N THR A 78 10.28 -30.15 -1.16
CA THR A 78 9.50 -31.40 -1.20
C THR A 78 8.48 -31.38 -0.07
N GLN A 79 7.68 -32.43 0.09
CA GLN A 79 6.79 -32.58 1.24
C GLN A 79 7.54 -32.53 2.58
N ALA A 80 8.83 -32.87 2.61
CA ALA A 80 9.66 -32.79 3.81
C ALA A 80 9.94 -31.34 4.26
N ASP A 81 9.62 -30.36 3.45
CA ASP A 81 9.75 -28.93 3.74
C ASP A 81 8.43 -28.31 4.24
N LEU A 82 7.40 -29.13 4.45
CA LEU A 82 6.12 -28.75 5.04
C LEU A 82 5.96 -29.38 6.43
N PRO A 83 5.10 -28.83 7.30
CA PRO A 83 4.80 -29.44 8.60
C PRO A 83 4.36 -30.91 8.48
N GLU A 84 4.69 -31.75 9.47
CA GLU A 84 4.31 -33.17 9.45
C GLU A 84 2.79 -33.39 9.35
N ASP A 85 2.01 -32.47 9.92
CA ASP A 85 0.55 -32.49 9.92
C ASP A 85 -0.06 -31.67 8.78
N TRP A 86 0.74 -31.35 7.75
CA TRP A 86 0.26 -30.56 6.62
C TRP A 86 -0.77 -31.34 5.81
N THR A 87 -1.95 -30.75 5.67
CA THR A 87 -3.01 -31.21 4.77
C THR A 87 -3.57 -30.04 3.98
N GLU A 88 -4.13 -30.33 2.81
CA GLU A 88 -4.79 -29.32 1.98
C GLU A 88 -5.89 -28.60 2.76
N GLU A 89 -6.73 -29.33 3.49
CA GLU A 89 -7.85 -28.74 4.26
C GLU A 89 -7.38 -27.78 5.34
N LYS A 90 -6.30 -28.13 6.06
CA LYS A 90 -5.81 -27.32 7.19
C LYS A 90 -5.07 -26.06 6.75
N TYR A 91 -4.21 -26.16 5.73
CA TYR A 91 -3.27 -25.10 5.40
C TYR A 91 -3.66 -24.28 4.16
N LEU A 92 -4.30 -24.91 3.19
CA LEU A 92 -4.77 -24.25 1.98
C LEU A 92 -6.26 -23.87 2.07
N GLY A 93 -7.10 -24.80 2.50
CA GLY A 93 -8.53 -24.67 2.44
C GLY A 93 -9.06 -24.57 1.00
N TYR A 94 -10.29 -24.08 0.88
CA TYR A 94 -10.93 -23.87 -0.41
C TYR A 94 -11.14 -22.37 -0.69
N PRO A 95 -11.12 -21.95 -1.97
CA PRO A 95 -11.30 -20.54 -2.32
C PRO A 95 -12.61 -19.97 -1.75
N GLY A 96 -12.52 -18.80 -1.13
CA GLY A 96 -13.67 -18.13 -0.50
C GLY A 96 -14.04 -18.62 0.91
N ALA A 97 -13.29 -19.59 1.45
CA ALA A 97 -13.47 -20.12 2.79
C ALA A 97 -12.17 -20.01 3.63
N PRO A 98 -12.27 -19.99 4.96
CA PRO A 98 -11.07 -20.06 5.81
C PRO A 98 -10.20 -21.27 5.46
N PRO A 99 -8.86 -21.13 5.54
CA PRO A 99 -8.07 -19.98 6.01
C PRO A 99 -7.85 -18.88 4.98
N PHE A 100 -8.53 -18.85 3.83
CA PHE A 100 -8.45 -17.89 2.74
C PHE A 100 -7.10 -17.85 1.99
N THR A 101 -6.24 -18.81 2.19
CA THR A 101 -4.93 -18.90 1.52
C THR A 101 -5.09 -18.84 0.00
N ARG A 102 -6.10 -19.53 -0.56
CA ARG A 102 -6.39 -19.62 -1.99
C ARG A 102 -7.23 -18.47 -2.55
N GLY A 103 -7.58 -17.47 -1.75
CA GLY A 103 -8.37 -16.31 -2.18
C GLY A 103 -9.68 -16.15 -1.44
N ILE A 104 -10.25 -14.94 -1.52
CA ILE A 104 -11.49 -14.56 -0.80
C ILE A 104 -12.78 -14.80 -1.61
N HIS A 105 -12.68 -15.19 -2.87
CA HIS A 105 -13.81 -15.47 -3.75
C HIS A 105 -13.73 -16.90 -4.28
N ALA A 106 -14.82 -17.67 -4.14
CA ALA A 106 -14.88 -19.07 -4.56
C ALA A 106 -14.60 -19.28 -6.06
N THR A 107 -14.97 -18.32 -6.90
CA THR A 107 -14.75 -18.38 -8.35
C THR A 107 -13.49 -17.65 -8.82
N GLY A 108 -12.79 -16.96 -7.92
CA GLY A 108 -11.66 -16.12 -8.29
C GLY A 108 -11.99 -15.16 -9.44
N TYR A 109 -11.08 -15.01 -10.37
CA TYR A 109 -11.26 -14.13 -11.54
C TYR A 109 -12.23 -14.67 -12.61
N ARG A 110 -12.63 -15.94 -12.53
CA ARG A 110 -13.68 -16.49 -13.39
C ARG A 110 -15.04 -15.83 -13.14
N GLY A 111 -15.30 -15.36 -11.91
CA GLY A 111 -16.52 -14.64 -11.58
C GLY A 111 -16.43 -13.15 -11.89
N LYS A 112 -15.29 -12.55 -11.56
CA LYS A 112 -15.02 -11.14 -11.81
C LYS A 112 -13.51 -10.90 -11.84
N LEU A 113 -13.02 -10.27 -12.89
CA LEU A 113 -11.63 -9.82 -12.98
C LEU A 113 -11.31 -8.76 -11.91
N TYR A 114 -10.03 -8.62 -11.61
CA TYR A 114 -9.55 -7.48 -10.81
C TYR A 114 -9.90 -6.16 -11.51
N THR A 115 -10.19 -5.14 -10.72
CA THR A 115 -10.44 -3.80 -11.26
C THR A 115 -9.13 -3.22 -11.76
N MET A 116 -9.06 -2.95 -13.05
CA MET A 116 -7.92 -2.27 -13.67
C MET A 116 -8.01 -0.78 -13.33
N ARG A 117 -7.10 -0.31 -12.48
CA ARG A 117 -7.01 1.06 -12.05
C ARG A 117 -5.68 1.65 -12.50
N GLN A 118 -5.72 2.88 -12.99
CA GLN A 118 -4.52 3.67 -13.20
C GLN A 118 -4.54 4.82 -12.19
N PHE A 119 -3.51 4.89 -11.35
CA PHE A 119 -3.26 6.02 -10.49
C PHE A 119 -2.94 7.22 -11.35
N SER A 120 -3.72 8.28 -11.24
CA SER A 120 -3.62 9.42 -12.15
C SER A 120 -4.10 10.69 -11.50
N GLY A 121 -3.36 11.75 -11.73
CA GLY A 121 -3.63 13.11 -11.31
C GLY A 121 -2.41 13.96 -11.67
N PHE A 122 -2.62 15.11 -12.25
CA PHE A 122 -1.56 16.05 -12.60
C PHE A 122 -2.15 17.42 -12.88
N ALA A 123 -1.36 18.44 -12.66
CA ALA A 123 -1.71 19.81 -13.00
C ALA A 123 -3.05 20.26 -12.41
N SER A 124 -4.00 20.65 -13.26
CA SER A 124 -5.30 21.20 -12.87
C SER A 124 -6.39 20.13 -12.75
N PRO A 125 -7.50 20.41 -12.02
CA PRO A 125 -8.68 19.56 -12.00
C PRO A 125 -9.28 19.31 -13.39
N GLU A 126 -9.20 20.28 -14.30
CA GLU A 126 -9.71 20.20 -15.66
C GLU A 126 -8.92 19.17 -16.49
N GLU A 127 -7.59 19.25 -16.47
CA GLU A 127 -6.71 18.32 -17.20
C GLU A 127 -6.82 16.91 -16.65
N THR A 128 -6.89 16.77 -15.34
CA THR A 128 -7.08 15.47 -14.69
C THR A 128 -8.45 14.86 -15.00
N ASN A 129 -9.54 15.66 -15.05
CA ASN A 129 -10.86 15.19 -15.46
C ASN A 129 -10.84 14.63 -16.89
N GLN A 130 -10.14 15.28 -17.82
CA GLN A 130 -9.99 14.78 -19.20
C GLN A 130 -9.25 13.44 -19.21
N ARG A 131 -8.19 13.29 -18.42
CA ARG A 131 -7.45 12.03 -18.28
C ARG A 131 -8.33 10.91 -17.72
N TYR A 132 -9.19 11.19 -16.74
CA TYR A 132 -10.12 10.18 -16.19
C TYR A 132 -11.12 9.71 -17.24
N LYS A 133 -11.72 10.61 -18.02
CA LYS A 133 -12.61 10.26 -19.11
C LYS A 133 -11.90 9.39 -20.15
N TYR A 134 -10.70 9.78 -20.54
CA TYR A 134 -9.86 8.98 -21.44
C TYR A 134 -9.62 7.55 -20.93
N LEU A 135 -9.19 7.41 -19.68
CA LEU A 135 -8.92 6.09 -19.09
C LEU A 135 -10.18 5.21 -19.00
N LEU A 136 -11.32 5.78 -18.63
CA LEU A 136 -12.60 5.05 -18.56
C LEU A 136 -13.04 4.59 -19.96
N GLU A 137 -12.91 5.41 -20.98
CA GLU A 137 -13.23 5.09 -22.38
C GLU A 137 -12.33 3.98 -22.94
N HIS A 138 -11.09 3.84 -22.43
CA HIS A 138 -10.13 2.82 -22.88
C HIS A 138 -10.14 1.54 -22.03
N GLY A 139 -11.17 1.35 -21.21
CA GLY A 139 -11.39 0.12 -20.46
C GLY A 139 -10.85 0.10 -19.02
N GLY A 140 -10.55 1.26 -18.46
CA GLY A 140 -10.31 1.42 -17.03
C GLY A 140 -11.57 1.08 -16.22
N GLY A 141 -11.42 0.31 -15.15
CA GLY A 141 -12.55 -0.16 -14.33
C GLY A 141 -12.93 0.78 -13.17
N GLY A 142 -12.22 1.90 -13.00
CA GLY A 142 -12.44 2.89 -11.95
C GLY A 142 -11.34 3.93 -11.91
N ILE A 143 -11.57 4.99 -11.14
CA ILE A 143 -10.66 6.11 -10.98
C ILE A 143 -9.79 5.93 -9.73
N SER A 144 -8.52 6.33 -9.82
CA SER A 144 -7.61 6.48 -8.69
C SER A 144 -6.96 7.85 -8.74
N VAL A 145 -7.24 8.69 -7.73
CA VAL A 145 -6.83 10.10 -7.69
C VAL A 145 -5.46 10.25 -7.05
N ALA A 146 -4.51 10.83 -7.79
CA ALA A 146 -3.26 11.35 -7.25
C ALA A 146 -3.42 12.84 -6.93
N PHE A 147 -3.22 13.24 -5.69
CA PHE A 147 -3.21 14.64 -5.26
C PHE A 147 -1.80 15.19 -5.22
N ASP A 148 -1.65 16.49 -5.42
CA ASP A 148 -0.35 17.15 -5.31
C ASP A 148 0.09 17.31 -3.85
N LEU A 149 1.37 17.59 -3.65
CA LEU A 149 1.96 17.67 -2.31
C LEU A 149 1.30 18.72 -1.41
N PRO A 150 0.95 19.94 -1.87
CA PRO A 150 0.20 20.89 -1.06
C PRO A 150 -1.12 20.31 -0.53
N THR A 151 -1.92 19.70 -1.38
CA THR A 151 -3.18 19.05 -1.01
C THR A 151 -2.93 17.93 0.03
N LEU A 152 -1.92 17.08 -0.16
CA LEU A 152 -1.55 15.99 0.76
C LEU A 152 -1.15 16.52 2.14
N MET A 153 -0.49 17.67 2.18
CA MET A 153 -0.02 18.32 3.42
C MET A 153 -1.05 19.28 4.04
N GLY A 154 -2.24 19.39 3.45
CA GLY A 154 -3.32 20.25 3.94
C GLY A 154 -2.98 21.74 3.84
N TYR A 155 -2.37 22.14 2.73
CA TYR A 155 -2.11 23.53 2.35
C TYR A 155 -2.87 23.91 1.10
N ASP A 156 -3.31 25.17 1.02
CA ASP A 156 -3.84 25.73 -0.20
C ASP A 156 -2.70 26.10 -1.17
N SER A 157 -3.02 26.20 -2.45
CA SER A 157 -2.04 26.48 -3.52
C SER A 157 -1.35 27.85 -3.39
N ASP A 158 -1.92 28.79 -2.65
CA ASP A 158 -1.33 30.10 -2.38
C ASP A 158 -0.53 30.18 -1.06
N HIS A 159 -0.39 29.06 -0.36
CA HIS A 159 0.42 29.00 0.85
C HIS A 159 1.92 29.00 0.49
N ALA A 160 2.74 29.63 1.34
CA ALA A 160 4.19 29.76 1.07
C ALA A 160 4.91 28.38 0.92
N ALA A 161 4.46 27.35 1.64
CA ALA A 161 5.01 26.00 1.52
C ALA A 161 4.60 25.27 0.23
N SER A 162 3.68 25.84 -0.57
CA SER A 162 3.19 25.25 -1.81
C SER A 162 3.98 25.72 -3.04
N GLU A 163 4.92 26.65 -2.87
CA GLU A 163 5.71 27.20 -3.97
C GLU A 163 6.53 26.11 -4.68
N GLY A 164 6.32 25.98 -5.98
CA GLY A 164 7.01 25.00 -6.82
C GLY A 164 6.38 23.61 -6.86
N GLU A 165 5.40 23.28 -5.99
CA GLU A 165 4.83 21.93 -5.82
C GLU A 165 3.42 21.79 -6.40
N VAL A 166 2.71 22.90 -6.68
CA VAL A 166 1.32 22.88 -7.14
C VAL A 166 1.18 22.12 -8.47
N GLY A 167 0.40 21.04 -8.46
CA GLY A 167 0.10 20.24 -9.65
C GLY A 167 1.24 19.33 -10.14
N LYS A 168 2.40 19.27 -9.45
CA LYS A 168 3.60 18.58 -9.94
C LYS A 168 3.52 17.05 -9.81
N CYS A 169 3.13 16.51 -8.66
CA CYS A 169 3.05 15.07 -8.41
C CYS A 169 1.59 14.53 -8.38
N GLY A 170 0.62 15.39 -8.64
CA GLY A 170 -0.79 15.08 -8.59
C GLY A 170 -1.66 16.29 -8.93
N VAL A 171 -2.97 16.16 -8.81
CA VAL A 171 -3.92 17.24 -9.04
C VAL A 171 -4.01 18.17 -7.84
N ALA A 172 -3.97 19.48 -8.08
CA ALA A 172 -4.16 20.50 -7.06
C ALA A 172 -5.65 20.65 -6.71
N ILE A 173 -6.01 20.48 -5.44
CA ILE A 173 -7.38 20.64 -4.92
C ILE A 173 -7.36 21.56 -3.70
N ASP A 174 -7.86 22.77 -3.88
CA ASP A 174 -7.97 23.73 -2.78
C ASP A 174 -9.35 23.71 -2.12
N SER A 175 -10.39 23.41 -2.89
CA SER A 175 -11.77 23.58 -2.44
C SER A 175 -12.76 22.64 -3.11
N LEU A 176 -14.02 22.69 -2.62
CA LEU A 176 -15.15 21.97 -3.24
C LEU A 176 -15.27 22.28 -4.74
N GLU A 177 -14.98 23.51 -5.19
CA GLU A 177 -15.07 23.88 -6.61
C GLU A 177 -14.12 23.09 -7.50
N ASP A 178 -12.88 22.87 -7.05
CA ASP A 178 -11.91 22.04 -7.77
C ASP A 178 -12.38 20.59 -7.84
N MET A 179 -12.97 20.08 -6.75
CA MET A 179 -13.51 18.72 -6.71
C MET A 179 -14.74 18.55 -7.61
N GLU A 180 -15.59 19.58 -7.74
CA GLU A 180 -16.70 19.62 -8.68
C GLU A 180 -16.22 19.54 -10.13
N ILE A 181 -15.14 20.25 -10.47
CA ILE A 181 -14.50 20.21 -11.78
C ILE A 181 -13.90 18.82 -12.02
N LEU A 182 -13.15 18.30 -11.05
CA LEU A 182 -12.47 17.01 -11.13
C LEU A 182 -13.42 15.86 -11.49
N PHE A 183 -14.61 15.82 -10.89
CA PHE A 183 -15.62 14.80 -11.13
C PHE A 183 -16.75 15.23 -12.07
N GLY A 184 -16.60 16.36 -12.74
CA GLY A 184 -17.59 16.89 -13.67
C GLY A 184 -17.90 15.92 -14.82
N GLY A 185 -19.18 15.54 -14.94
CA GLY A 185 -19.65 14.63 -16.00
C GLY A 185 -19.32 13.14 -15.77
N ILE A 186 -18.88 12.76 -14.58
CA ILE A 186 -18.62 11.36 -14.20
C ILE A 186 -19.74 10.88 -13.27
N ASP A 187 -20.40 9.78 -13.61
CA ASP A 187 -21.47 9.16 -12.81
C ASP A 187 -20.87 8.46 -11.59
N LEU A 188 -20.98 9.07 -10.40
CA LEU A 188 -20.39 8.59 -9.16
C LEU A 188 -21.14 7.39 -8.54
N GLU A 189 -22.36 7.08 -8.94
CA GLU A 189 -23.03 5.84 -8.53
C GLU A 189 -22.51 4.61 -9.30
N LYS A 190 -22.01 4.80 -10.52
CA LYS A 190 -21.49 3.72 -11.37
C LYS A 190 -19.97 3.60 -11.33
N THR A 191 -19.27 4.70 -11.16
CA THR A 191 -17.80 4.73 -11.18
C THR A 191 -17.24 4.64 -9.77
N THR A 192 -16.41 3.63 -9.50
CA THR A 192 -15.71 3.53 -8.22
C THR A 192 -14.51 4.47 -8.19
N VAL A 193 -14.37 5.23 -7.11
CA VAL A 193 -13.30 6.21 -6.95
C VAL A 193 -12.40 5.85 -5.76
N SER A 194 -11.09 5.74 -6.00
CA SER A 194 -10.09 5.68 -4.93
C SER A 194 -9.37 7.02 -4.83
N MET A 195 -9.12 7.47 -3.62
CA MET A 195 -8.39 8.71 -3.33
C MET A 195 -7.20 8.40 -2.44
N THR A 196 -5.98 8.66 -2.93
CA THR A 196 -4.75 8.43 -2.18
C THR A 196 -4.45 9.65 -1.32
N ILE A 197 -5.19 9.80 -0.26
CA ILE A 197 -5.13 10.92 0.67
C ILE A 197 -5.15 10.39 2.10
N ASN A 198 -4.33 10.95 2.99
CA ASN A 198 -4.10 10.43 4.33
C ASN A 198 -4.39 11.47 5.41
N SER A 199 -3.48 12.36 5.75
CA SER A 199 -3.71 13.31 6.83
C SER A 199 -4.97 14.17 6.65
N PRO A 200 -5.24 14.77 5.47
CA PRO A 200 -6.49 15.50 5.20
C PRO A 200 -7.59 14.61 4.58
N ALA A 201 -7.53 13.29 4.71
CA ALA A 201 -8.48 12.36 4.07
C ALA A 201 -9.94 12.66 4.38
N SER A 202 -10.26 13.01 5.62
CA SER A 202 -11.61 13.39 6.03
C SER A 202 -12.15 14.62 5.27
N VAL A 203 -11.26 15.57 4.94
CA VAL A 203 -11.60 16.79 4.21
C VAL A 203 -11.91 16.49 2.75
N LEU A 204 -10.99 15.80 2.06
CA LEU A 204 -11.16 15.45 0.64
C LEU A 204 -12.34 14.48 0.44
N TRP A 205 -12.55 13.56 1.38
CA TRP A 205 -13.71 12.69 1.34
C TRP A 205 -15.02 13.46 1.54
N ALA A 206 -15.06 14.43 2.46
CA ALA A 206 -16.22 15.31 2.62
C ALA A 206 -16.51 16.10 1.33
N MET A 207 -15.48 16.61 0.64
CA MET A 207 -15.64 17.26 -0.67
C MET A 207 -16.25 16.30 -1.69
N TYR A 208 -15.75 15.08 -1.79
CA TYR A 208 -16.30 14.05 -2.68
C TYR A 208 -17.78 13.74 -2.37
N LEU A 209 -18.12 13.61 -1.09
CA LEU A 209 -19.50 13.37 -0.66
C LEU A 209 -20.44 14.53 -1.04
N VAL A 210 -20.00 15.77 -0.86
CA VAL A 210 -20.78 16.95 -1.24
C VAL A 210 -20.91 17.07 -2.76
N VAL A 211 -19.87 16.73 -3.54
CA VAL A 211 -19.98 16.65 -5.01
C VAL A 211 -21.02 15.60 -5.42
N ALA A 212 -20.98 14.42 -4.81
CA ALA A 212 -21.97 13.36 -5.08
C ALA A 212 -23.40 13.83 -4.77
N GLU A 213 -23.61 14.51 -3.62
CA GLU A 213 -24.90 15.12 -3.25
C GLU A 213 -25.37 16.15 -4.31
N LYS A 214 -24.47 17.04 -4.76
CA LYS A 214 -24.78 18.05 -5.78
C LYS A 214 -25.09 17.47 -7.16
N GLN A 215 -24.51 16.31 -7.47
CA GLN A 215 -24.85 15.55 -8.67
C GLN A 215 -26.13 14.73 -8.54
N GLY A 216 -26.77 14.71 -7.35
CA GLY A 216 -27.97 13.92 -7.07
C GLY A 216 -27.71 12.44 -6.80
N ALA A 217 -26.47 12.06 -6.55
CA ALA A 217 -26.09 10.69 -6.21
C ALA A 217 -26.44 10.36 -4.74
N ASP A 218 -26.95 9.16 -4.51
CA ASP A 218 -27.25 8.63 -3.19
C ASP A 218 -25.98 8.13 -2.50
N TRP A 219 -25.65 8.66 -1.32
CA TRP A 219 -24.50 8.24 -0.52
C TRP A 219 -24.52 6.73 -0.18
N ASN A 220 -25.68 6.09 -0.13
CA ASN A 220 -25.79 4.64 0.07
C ASN A 220 -25.37 3.82 -1.17
N LYS A 221 -25.30 4.45 -2.35
CA LYS A 221 -24.97 3.78 -3.59
C LYS A 221 -23.56 4.02 -4.06
N ILE A 222 -22.96 5.18 -3.73
CA ILE A 222 -21.59 5.48 -4.10
C ILE A 222 -20.63 4.44 -3.52
N SER A 223 -19.60 4.12 -4.25
CA SER A 223 -18.58 3.15 -3.84
C SER A 223 -17.18 3.66 -4.17
N GLY A 224 -16.24 3.41 -3.30
CA GLY A 224 -14.90 3.90 -3.46
C GLY A 224 -14.04 3.57 -2.25
N THR A 225 -12.92 4.26 -2.15
CA THR A 225 -11.96 4.08 -1.05
C THR A 225 -11.23 5.40 -0.82
N ILE A 226 -11.10 5.83 0.42
CA ILE A 226 -10.04 6.77 0.83
C ILE A 226 -8.91 5.98 1.44
N GLN A 227 -7.65 6.37 1.17
CA GLN A 227 -6.49 5.67 1.75
C GLN A 227 -6.49 5.83 3.26
N ASN A 228 -6.47 7.04 3.78
CA ASN A 228 -6.73 7.37 5.19
C ASN A 228 -5.91 6.55 6.19
N ASP A 229 -4.72 6.11 5.77
CA ASP A 229 -3.78 5.34 6.57
C ASP A 229 -2.70 6.27 7.12
N ILE A 230 -2.89 6.74 8.35
CA ILE A 230 -1.96 7.69 8.94
C ILE A 230 -0.74 7.02 9.58
N LEU A 231 -0.83 5.75 9.99
CA LEU A 231 0.29 5.07 10.63
C LEU A 231 1.45 4.89 9.65
N LYS A 232 1.17 4.49 8.41
CA LYS A 232 2.21 4.37 7.37
C LYS A 232 2.88 5.71 7.04
N GLU A 233 2.21 6.85 7.29
CA GLU A 233 2.82 8.16 7.12
C GLU A 233 3.94 8.39 8.13
N TYR A 234 3.72 8.06 9.39
CA TYR A 234 4.77 8.15 10.41
C TYR A 234 5.88 7.11 10.20
N ILE A 235 5.53 5.94 9.66
CA ILE A 235 6.49 4.85 9.41
C ILE A 235 7.38 5.17 8.21
N ALA A 236 6.80 5.55 7.04
CA ALA A 236 7.48 5.54 5.76
C ALA A 236 7.33 6.81 4.92
N GLN A 237 6.10 7.25 4.58
CA GLN A 237 5.86 8.27 3.56
C GLN A 237 6.09 9.71 4.05
N LYS A 238 5.86 9.97 5.34
CA LYS A 238 6.14 11.24 6.03
C LYS A 238 5.19 12.41 5.71
N GLU A 239 4.04 12.15 5.13
CA GLU A 239 3.02 13.15 4.80
C GLU A 239 1.96 13.27 5.92
N TYR A 240 2.37 13.70 7.09
CA TYR A 240 1.50 13.88 8.26
C TYR A 240 1.38 15.36 8.68
N ILE A 241 0.23 15.74 9.26
CA ILE A 241 -0.06 17.10 9.72
C ILE A 241 -0.07 17.17 11.25
N TYR A 242 -0.82 16.27 11.89
CA TYR A 242 -1.11 16.29 13.33
C TYR A 242 -0.31 15.21 14.07
N PRO A 243 -0.23 15.27 15.43
CA PRO A 243 0.33 14.17 16.22
C PRO A 243 -0.41 12.83 16.02
N PRO A 244 0.23 11.67 16.33
CA PRO A 244 -0.38 10.35 16.10
C PRO A 244 -1.76 10.16 16.71
N ALA A 245 -1.98 10.52 17.96
CA ALA A 245 -3.27 10.28 18.62
C ALA A 245 -4.45 11.08 18.03
N PRO A 246 -4.35 12.40 17.77
CA PRO A 246 -5.38 13.14 17.02
C PRO A 246 -5.60 12.60 15.61
N SER A 247 -4.55 12.18 14.91
CA SER A 247 -4.65 11.59 13.58
C SER A 247 -5.44 10.28 13.61
N MET A 248 -5.14 9.39 14.57
CA MET A 248 -5.92 8.17 14.79
C MET A 248 -7.39 8.47 15.08
N ARG A 249 -7.67 9.53 15.84
CA ARG A 249 -9.04 9.98 16.10
C ARG A 249 -9.77 10.31 14.80
N LEU A 250 -9.17 11.10 13.90
CA LEU A 250 -9.78 11.47 12.61
C LEU A 250 -10.09 10.23 11.75
N VAL A 251 -9.18 9.24 11.72
CA VAL A 251 -9.42 7.97 11.03
C VAL A 251 -10.65 7.25 11.62
N ILE A 252 -10.73 7.14 12.95
CA ILE A 252 -11.86 6.44 13.57
C ILE A 252 -13.19 7.22 13.42
N ASP A 253 -13.15 8.54 13.33
CA ASP A 253 -14.33 9.36 13.00
C ASP A 253 -14.89 8.98 11.61
N THR A 254 -14.02 8.69 10.64
CA THR A 254 -14.48 8.22 9.31
C THR A 254 -15.07 6.82 9.37
N PHE A 255 -14.56 5.92 10.23
CA PHE A 255 -15.14 4.58 10.40
C PHE A 255 -16.58 4.65 10.91
N GLU A 256 -16.80 5.41 11.98
CA GLU A 256 -18.12 5.60 12.56
C GLU A 256 -19.10 6.28 11.59
N PHE A 257 -18.66 7.33 10.90
CA PHE A 257 -19.46 8.03 9.90
C PHE A 257 -19.78 7.15 8.69
N GLY A 258 -18.76 6.50 8.13
CA GLY A 258 -18.86 5.70 6.90
C GLY A 258 -19.74 4.46 7.07
N SER A 259 -19.62 3.74 8.18
CA SER A 259 -20.46 2.57 8.46
C SER A 259 -21.94 2.91 8.47
N LYS A 260 -22.29 4.15 8.79
CA LYS A 260 -23.68 4.61 8.86
C LYS A 260 -24.21 5.25 7.58
N PHE A 261 -23.43 6.14 6.97
CA PHE A 261 -23.92 7.00 5.89
C PHE A 261 -23.46 6.57 4.49
N THR A 262 -22.39 5.78 4.40
CA THR A 262 -21.82 5.31 3.13
C THR A 262 -21.45 3.83 3.18
N PRO A 263 -22.43 2.92 3.35
CA PRO A 263 -22.16 1.51 3.68
C PRO A 263 -21.44 0.74 2.59
N ARG A 264 -21.23 1.31 1.41
CA ARG A 264 -20.50 0.70 0.29
C ARG A 264 -19.10 1.31 0.08
N PHE A 265 -18.74 2.34 0.86
CA PHE A 265 -17.45 3.03 0.73
C PHE A 265 -16.43 2.45 1.73
N ASN A 266 -15.20 2.21 1.30
CA ASN A 266 -14.12 1.78 2.17
C ASN A 266 -13.47 3.03 2.78
N THR A 267 -13.54 3.15 4.08
CA THR A 267 -13.06 4.32 4.82
C THR A 267 -11.57 4.28 5.15
N ILE A 268 -10.89 3.19 4.74
CA ILE A 268 -9.44 3.06 4.84
C ILE A 268 -8.92 2.07 3.79
N SER A 269 -7.68 2.29 3.35
CA SER A 269 -6.85 1.33 2.63
C SER A 269 -5.49 1.25 3.34
N ILE A 270 -5.34 0.28 4.21
CA ILE A 270 -4.16 0.08 5.06
C ILE A 270 -2.99 -0.31 4.17
N SER A 271 -1.93 0.49 4.15
CA SER A 271 -1.00 0.56 3.04
C SER A 271 0.41 0.09 3.40
N GLY A 272 0.76 -1.12 2.95
CA GLY A 272 2.13 -1.63 2.92
C GLY A 272 2.97 -1.12 1.76
N TYR A 273 2.32 -0.63 0.70
CA TYR A 273 3.01 -0.15 -0.50
C TYR A 273 4.13 0.83 -0.17
N HIS A 274 3.85 1.88 0.58
CA HIS A 274 4.83 2.93 0.92
C HIS A 274 5.93 2.42 1.86
N ILE A 275 5.61 1.47 2.73
CA ILE A 275 6.59 0.78 3.59
C ILE A 275 7.59 0.01 2.72
N ARG A 276 7.12 -0.67 1.68
CA ARG A 276 7.97 -1.39 0.72
C ARG A 276 8.81 -0.43 -0.14
N GLU A 277 8.20 0.65 -0.62
CA GLU A 277 8.88 1.70 -1.38
C GLU A 277 10.00 2.39 -0.58
N ALA A 278 9.86 2.50 0.74
CA ALA A 278 10.90 3.00 1.64
C ALA A 278 12.06 2.01 1.84
N GLY A 279 12.00 0.79 1.28
CA GLY A 279 13.08 -0.19 1.28
C GLY A 279 12.92 -1.32 2.29
N SER A 280 11.73 -1.56 2.84
CA SER A 280 11.47 -2.72 3.70
C SER A 280 11.57 -4.04 2.93
N THR A 281 11.74 -5.14 3.65
CA THR A 281 11.55 -6.48 3.11
C THR A 281 10.05 -6.77 2.87
N ALA A 282 9.74 -7.79 2.07
CA ALA A 282 8.36 -8.25 1.88
C ALA A 282 7.70 -8.69 3.19
N LEU A 283 8.46 -9.31 4.11
CA LEU A 283 7.98 -9.68 5.43
C LEU A 283 7.68 -8.48 6.31
N GLN A 284 8.53 -7.45 6.30
CA GLN A 284 8.30 -6.22 7.05
C GLN A 284 7.08 -5.46 6.52
N GLU A 285 6.93 -5.36 5.19
CA GLU A 285 5.72 -4.85 4.56
C GLU A 285 4.47 -5.59 5.07
N LEU A 286 4.47 -6.92 4.99
CA LEU A 286 3.37 -7.76 5.47
C LEU A 286 3.04 -7.49 6.94
N ALA A 287 4.06 -7.58 7.79
CA ALA A 287 3.89 -7.51 9.23
C ALA A 287 3.42 -6.13 9.70
N PHE A 288 4.06 -5.06 9.24
CA PHE A 288 3.70 -3.71 9.66
C PHE A 288 2.32 -3.31 9.12
N THR A 289 2.00 -3.65 7.88
CA THR A 289 0.68 -3.36 7.30
C THR A 289 -0.46 -4.05 8.06
N LEU A 290 -0.30 -5.33 8.37
CA LEU A 290 -1.33 -6.05 9.11
C LEU A 290 -1.42 -5.57 10.56
N TYR A 291 -0.29 -5.19 11.16
CA TYR A 291 -0.32 -4.65 12.53
C TYR A 291 -0.89 -3.23 12.58
N ASP A 292 -0.69 -2.40 11.54
CA ASP A 292 -1.41 -1.13 11.39
C ASP A 292 -2.93 -1.37 11.37
N GLY A 293 -3.37 -2.39 10.64
CA GLY A 293 -4.76 -2.83 10.65
C GLY A 293 -5.26 -3.23 12.03
N ILE A 294 -4.46 -4.00 12.78
CA ILE A 294 -4.74 -4.38 14.17
C ILE A 294 -4.89 -3.12 15.05
N GLU A 295 -3.96 -2.18 14.94
CA GLU A 295 -3.98 -0.94 15.72
C GLU A 295 -5.25 -0.11 15.42
N TYR A 296 -5.66 0.04 14.15
CA TYR A 296 -6.90 0.73 13.80
C TYR A 296 -8.13 0.06 14.41
N VAL A 297 -8.22 -1.26 14.36
CA VAL A 297 -9.33 -2.01 14.97
C VAL A 297 -9.34 -1.84 16.49
N GLU A 298 -8.17 -1.88 17.16
CA GLU A 298 -8.06 -1.64 18.61
C GLU A 298 -8.56 -0.24 19.00
N TRP A 299 -8.18 0.80 18.24
CA TRP A 299 -8.64 2.16 18.50
C TRP A 299 -10.14 2.31 18.31
N ALA A 300 -10.71 1.71 17.26
CA ALA A 300 -12.15 1.71 17.03
C ALA A 300 -12.91 1.01 18.17
N ARG A 301 -12.42 -0.13 18.63
CA ARG A 301 -13.01 -0.87 19.76
C ARG A 301 -12.89 -0.11 21.08
N ARG A 302 -11.74 0.54 21.34
CA ARG A 302 -11.59 1.40 22.54
C ARG A 302 -12.60 2.56 22.55
N ARG A 303 -12.95 3.09 21.37
CA ARG A 303 -14.05 4.07 21.25
C ARG A 303 -15.42 3.47 21.52
N GLY A 304 -15.59 2.15 21.43
CA GLY A 304 -16.84 1.41 21.65
C GLY A 304 -17.57 1.04 20.36
N LEU A 305 -16.90 1.07 19.19
CA LEU A 305 -17.46 0.62 17.92
C LEU A 305 -17.44 -0.91 17.84
N ASP A 306 -18.51 -1.51 17.28
CA ASP A 306 -18.53 -2.95 16.99
C ASP A 306 -17.68 -3.23 15.74
N VAL A 307 -16.81 -4.22 15.84
CA VAL A 307 -15.91 -4.61 14.75
C VAL A 307 -16.67 -5.05 13.49
N ASP A 308 -17.83 -5.64 13.63
CA ASP A 308 -18.64 -6.11 12.52
C ASP A 308 -19.41 -4.99 11.79
N ASP A 309 -19.48 -3.77 12.37
CA ASP A 309 -20.06 -2.61 11.72
C ASP A 309 -19.10 -1.97 10.69
N PHE A 310 -17.83 -1.81 11.04
CA PHE A 310 -16.83 -1.16 10.18
C PHE A 310 -15.87 -2.16 9.49
N GLY A 311 -15.58 -3.31 10.12
CA GLY A 311 -14.64 -4.30 9.63
C GLY A 311 -14.89 -4.78 8.19
N PRO A 312 -16.15 -4.96 7.73
CA PRO A 312 -16.45 -5.27 6.33
C PRO A 312 -15.97 -4.21 5.32
N ARG A 313 -15.54 -3.03 5.76
CA ARG A 313 -15.06 -1.91 4.93
C ARG A 313 -13.58 -1.62 5.07
N LEU A 314 -12.87 -2.34 5.91
CA LEU A 314 -11.41 -2.31 5.92
C LEU A 314 -10.89 -2.90 4.61
N SER A 315 -9.98 -2.19 3.98
CA SER A 315 -9.27 -2.66 2.79
C SER A 315 -7.77 -2.43 2.96
N PHE A 316 -6.98 -3.03 2.08
CA PHE A 316 -5.53 -3.01 2.17
C PHE A 316 -4.90 -2.60 0.84
N PHE A 317 -3.64 -2.21 0.90
CA PHE A 317 -2.86 -1.83 -0.26
C PHE A 317 -1.44 -2.38 -0.13
N PHE A 318 -1.04 -3.25 -1.04
CA PHE A 318 0.28 -3.88 -1.07
C PHE A 318 1.07 -3.51 -2.30
N ASN A 319 2.38 -3.59 -2.17
CA ASN A 319 3.34 -3.51 -3.25
C ASN A 319 3.48 -4.87 -3.97
N ALA A 320 3.87 -4.86 -5.24
CA ALA A 320 4.32 -6.03 -5.99
C ALA A 320 5.72 -5.78 -6.53
N HIS A 321 6.72 -6.39 -5.92
CA HIS A 321 8.12 -6.26 -6.29
C HIS A 321 8.57 -7.37 -7.26
N ASN A 322 9.83 -7.36 -7.69
CA ASN A 322 10.38 -8.27 -8.68
C ASN A 322 10.52 -9.74 -8.23
N ASP A 323 10.55 -10.02 -6.92
CA ASP A 323 10.65 -11.40 -6.43
C ASP A 323 9.30 -12.10 -6.51
N PHE A 324 9.08 -12.75 -7.65
CA PHE A 324 7.79 -13.29 -8.06
C PHE A 324 7.12 -14.20 -7.02
N PHE A 325 7.86 -15.16 -6.48
CA PHE A 325 7.31 -16.15 -5.53
C PHE A 325 7.18 -15.58 -4.12
N GLU A 326 8.11 -14.73 -3.70
CA GLU A 326 8.07 -14.04 -2.42
C GLU A 326 6.81 -13.17 -2.32
N GLU A 327 6.48 -12.42 -3.38
CA GLU A 327 5.28 -11.59 -3.45
C GLU A 327 3.98 -12.41 -3.40
N ILE A 328 3.91 -13.51 -4.14
CA ILE A 328 2.73 -14.39 -4.10
C ILE A 328 2.54 -14.99 -2.70
N ALA A 329 3.61 -15.45 -2.06
CA ALA A 329 3.60 -15.98 -0.70
C ALA A 329 3.11 -14.93 0.31
N LYS A 330 3.56 -13.68 0.17
CA LYS A 330 3.14 -12.54 1.00
C LYS A 330 1.62 -12.34 0.98
N TYR A 331 1.00 -12.30 -0.21
CA TYR A 331 -0.46 -12.10 -0.31
C TYR A 331 -1.26 -13.28 0.23
N ARG A 332 -0.76 -14.51 0.06
CA ARG A 332 -1.38 -15.72 0.58
C ARG A 332 -1.36 -15.72 2.12
N ALA A 333 -0.20 -15.42 2.70
CA ALA A 333 -0.03 -15.27 4.15
C ALA A 333 -0.89 -14.13 4.71
N ALA A 334 -0.91 -12.98 4.02
CA ALA A 334 -1.69 -11.82 4.45
C ALA A 334 -3.17 -12.12 4.66
N ARG A 335 -3.82 -12.81 3.70
CA ARG A 335 -5.23 -13.19 3.81
C ARG A 335 -5.48 -14.15 4.97
N LYS A 336 -4.60 -15.13 5.12
CA LYS A 336 -4.70 -16.15 6.19
C LYS A 336 -4.57 -15.50 7.56
N ILE A 337 -3.53 -14.70 7.78
CA ILE A 337 -3.27 -14.00 9.03
C ILE A 337 -4.43 -13.06 9.39
N TRP A 338 -4.90 -12.25 8.43
CA TRP A 338 -5.99 -11.32 8.67
C TRP A 338 -7.27 -12.02 9.09
N GLY A 339 -7.65 -13.09 8.37
CA GLY A 339 -8.83 -13.89 8.72
C GLY A 339 -8.74 -14.48 10.11
N GLN A 340 -7.58 -15.00 10.50
CA GLN A 340 -7.33 -15.54 11.84
C GLN A 340 -7.39 -14.44 12.91
N VAL A 341 -6.71 -13.32 12.70
CA VAL A 341 -6.70 -12.19 13.67
C VAL A 341 -8.11 -11.66 13.93
N MET A 342 -8.91 -11.48 12.87
CA MET A 342 -10.27 -10.96 13.02
C MET A 342 -11.17 -11.92 13.81
N GLN A 343 -10.99 -13.23 13.64
CA GLN A 343 -11.76 -14.24 14.37
C GLN A 343 -11.25 -14.40 15.81
N GLU A 344 -9.96 -14.60 16.00
CA GLU A 344 -9.39 -15.03 17.30
C GLU A 344 -9.12 -13.84 18.24
N ARG A 345 -8.51 -12.74 17.72
CA ARG A 345 -8.16 -11.57 18.55
C ARG A 345 -9.36 -10.66 18.77
N PHE A 346 -10.17 -10.45 17.73
CA PHE A 346 -11.28 -9.48 17.77
C PHE A 346 -12.66 -10.10 17.94
N GLY A 347 -12.79 -11.40 17.77
CA GLY A 347 -14.05 -12.13 17.97
C GLY A 347 -15.13 -11.74 16.96
N ALA A 348 -14.73 -11.26 15.75
CA ALA A 348 -15.64 -10.90 14.69
C ALA A 348 -16.51 -12.08 14.25
N LYS A 349 -17.80 -11.86 14.07
CA LYS A 349 -18.78 -12.89 13.73
C LYS A 349 -19.22 -12.84 12.28
N ASN A 350 -19.14 -11.66 11.66
CA ASN A 350 -19.50 -11.46 10.28
C ASN A 350 -18.35 -11.96 9.37
N GLN A 351 -18.63 -12.95 8.53
CA GLN A 351 -17.63 -13.49 7.61
C GLN A 351 -17.02 -12.42 6.70
N ARG A 352 -17.75 -11.36 6.35
CA ARG A 352 -17.21 -10.26 5.53
C ARG A 352 -16.10 -9.48 6.25
N THR A 353 -16.07 -9.48 7.57
CA THR A 353 -15.03 -8.88 8.40
C THR A 353 -13.72 -9.68 8.34
N TRP A 354 -13.79 -11.00 8.09
CA TRP A 354 -12.61 -11.86 7.99
C TRP A 354 -11.91 -11.74 6.63
N LEU A 355 -12.64 -11.25 5.59
CA LEU A 355 -12.14 -11.18 4.23
C LEU A 355 -11.20 -9.99 4.06
N MET A 356 -9.95 -10.26 3.70
CA MET A 356 -8.99 -9.24 3.35
C MET A 356 -9.09 -8.91 1.86
N ARG A 357 -9.63 -7.73 1.55
CA ARG A 357 -9.62 -7.17 0.20
C ARG A 357 -8.44 -6.22 0.08
N PHE A 358 -7.70 -6.32 -1.01
CA PHE A 358 -6.56 -5.45 -1.22
C PHE A 358 -6.41 -5.00 -2.67
N HIS A 359 -5.86 -3.82 -2.79
CA HIS A 359 -5.29 -3.26 -4.00
C HIS A 359 -3.81 -3.63 -4.08
N THR A 360 -3.29 -3.77 -5.29
CA THR A 360 -1.85 -3.91 -5.50
C THR A 360 -1.37 -2.88 -6.51
N GLN A 361 -0.22 -2.29 -6.26
CA GLN A 361 0.54 -1.51 -7.22
C GLN A 361 1.90 -2.16 -7.42
N THR A 362 2.40 -2.15 -8.64
CA THR A 362 3.76 -2.57 -8.96
C THR A 362 4.77 -1.68 -8.25
N ALA A 363 6.00 -2.15 -8.06
CA ALA A 363 6.99 -1.47 -7.23
C ALA A 363 7.73 -0.37 -8.01
N GLY A 364 7.40 0.88 -7.78
CA GLY A 364 8.09 2.04 -8.37
C GLY A 364 9.58 2.05 -8.03
N VAL A 365 9.93 1.73 -6.77
CA VAL A 365 11.33 1.66 -6.28
C VAL A 365 12.20 0.68 -7.08
N SER A 366 11.61 -0.28 -7.79
CA SER A 366 12.31 -1.28 -8.60
C SER A 366 12.51 -0.86 -10.06
N LEU A 367 11.97 0.29 -10.47
CA LEU A 367 11.98 0.78 -11.84
C LEU A 367 13.06 1.86 -12.01
N PRO A 368 14.28 1.50 -12.51
CA PRO A 368 15.35 2.48 -12.65
C PRO A 368 15.09 3.45 -13.82
N ALA A 369 15.73 4.62 -13.74
CA ALA A 369 15.75 5.60 -14.81
C ALA A 369 16.56 5.11 -16.04
N GLN A 370 17.53 4.22 -15.81
CA GLN A 370 18.37 3.62 -16.86
C GLN A 370 17.56 2.58 -17.63
N GLN A 371 17.66 2.64 -18.95
CA GLN A 371 16.98 1.71 -19.87
C GLN A 371 15.48 1.57 -19.56
N PRO A 372 14.71 2.68 -19.54
CA PRO A 372 13.36 2.70 -18.98
C PRO A 372 12.39 1.75 -19.69
N MET A 373 12.62 1.44 -20.98
CA MET A 373 11.78 0.48 -21.71
C MET A 373 11.83 -0.94 -21.11
N ASN A 374 12.91 -1.32 -20.42
CA ASN A 374 12.98 -2.59 -19.71
C ASN A 374 12.03 -2.66 -18.50
N ASN A 375 11.56 -1.50 -18.01
CA ASN A 375 10.58 -1.44 -16.94
C ASN A 375 9.23 -2.05 -17.33
N ILE A 376 8.88 -2.08 -18.63
CA ILE A 376 7.68 -2.79 -19.13
C ILE A 376 7.72 -4.27 -18.73
N ALA A 377 8.90 -4.92 -18.89
CA ALA A 377 9.06 -6.33 -18.50
C ALA A 377 8.99 -6.51 -16.97
N ARG A 378 9.62 -5.60 -16.20
CA ARG A 378 9.56 -5.65 -14.73
C ARG A 378 8.12 -5.52 -14.23
N VAL A 379 7.41 -4.51 -14.71
CA VAL A 379 6.00 -4.27 -14.36
C VAL A 379 5.11 -5.46 -14.76
N ALA A 380 5.33 -6.08 -15.91
CA ALA A 380 4.57 -7.26 -16.32
C ALA A 380 4.74 -8.44 -15.35
N LEU A 381 5.98 -8.71 -14.88
CA LEU A 381 6.25 -9.77 -13.90
C LEU A 381 5.65 -9.46 -12.52
N GLN A 382 5.76 -8.22 -12.07
CA GLN A 382 5.18 -7.75 -10.81
C GLN A 382 3.65 -7.82 -10.83
N ALA A 383 3.02 -7.35 -11.90
CA ALA A 383 1.58 -7.42 -12.10
C ALA A 383 1.09 -8.87 -12.16
N LEU A 384 1.84 -9.77 -12.81
CA LEU A 384 1.54 -11.19 -12.85
C LEU A 384 1.60 -11.82 -11.45
N ALA A 385 2.59 -11.46 -10.63
CA ALA A 385 2.68 -11.92 -9.23
C ALA A 385 1.47 -11.43 -8.42
N ALA A 386 1.05 -10.17 -8.58
CA ALA A 386 -0.13 -9.62 -7.91
C ALA A 386 -1.43 -10.37 -8.30
N VAL A 387 -1.60 -10.69 -9.58
CA VAL A 387 -2.76 -11.43 -10.10
C VAL A 387 -2.76 -12.87 -9.56
N LEU A 388 -1.64 -13.58 -9.61
CA LEU A 388 -1.50 -14.92 -9.03
C LEU A 388 -1.63 -14.89 -7.49
N GLY A 389 -1.28 -13.77 -6.87
CA GLY A 389 -1.52 -13.50 -5.46
C GLY A 389 -2.98 -13.20 -5.10
N GLY A 390 -3.86 -12.99 -6.07
CA GLY A 390 -5.31 -12.84 -5.85
C GLY A 390 -5.76 -11.43 -5.49
N THR A 391 -5.14 -10.38 -6.02
CA THR A 391 -5.52 -8.97 -5.82
C THR A 391 -6.93 -8.66 -6.34
N GLN A 392 -7.66 -7.72 -5.71
CA GLN A 392 -8.99 -7.27 -6.16
C GLN A 392 -8.93 -6.07 -7.10
N SER A 393 -7.88 -5.28 -7.04
CA SER A 393 -7.61 -4.22 -8.00
C SER A 393 -6.10 -4.04 -8.19
N LEU A 394 -5.71 -3.57 -9.37
CA LEU A 394 -4.31 -3.47 -9.77
C LEU A 394 -4.04 -2.13 -10.42
N HIS A 395 -2.91 -1.52 -10.04
CA HIS A 395 -2.23 -0.46 -10.78
C HIS A 395 -0.89 -0.99 -11.28
N CYS A 396 -0.57 -0.68 -12.54
CA CYS A 396 0.75 -0.88 -13.10
C CYS A 396 1.43 0.47 -13.29
N ASP A 397 2.61 0.64 -12.72
CA ASP A 397 3.44 1.80 -12.97
C ASP A 397 3.84 1.86 -14.43
N SER A 398 4.07 3.05 -14.92
CA SER A 398 4.52 3.27 -16.29
C SER A 398 6.03 3.09 -16.41
N TYR A 399 6.53 2.81 -17.59
CA TYR A 399 7.96 2.59 -17.79
C TYR A 399 8.83 3.82 -17.48
N ASP A 400 8.23 5.01 -17.51
CA ASP A 400 8.84 6.31 -17.22
C ASP A 400 8.70 6.77 -15.75
N GLU A 401 8.28 5.87 -14.85
CA GLU A 401 7.99 6.13 -13.42
C GLU A 401 9.12 6.86 -12.68
N ALA A 402 10.36 6.43 -12.90
CA ALA A 402 11.52 7.05 -12.25
C ALA A 402 11.90 8.44 -12.81
N LEU A 403 11.26 8.89 -13.87
CA LEU A 403 11.64 10.09 -14.61
C LEU A 403 10.64 11.24 -14.40
N ALA A 404 9.33 10.95 -14.49
CA ALA A 404 8.26 11.94 -14.36
C ALA A 404 6.90 11.24 -14.21
N LEU A 405 5.83 12.05 -14.05
CA LEU A 405 4.47 11.55 -14.23
C LEU A 405 4.27 10.97 -15.64
N PRO A 406 3.45 9.92 -15.81
CA PRO A 406 3.40 9.16 -17.05
C PRO A 406 2.89 9.99 -18.23
N THR A 407 3.56 9.83 -19.37
CA THR A 407 3.03 10.26 -20.66
C THR A 407 1.74 9.49 -21.01
N GLU A 408 0.96 9.96 -21.96
CA GLU A 408 -0.25 9.24 -22.41
C GLU A 408 0.09 7.84 -22.97
N GLU A 409 1.20 7.75 -23.72
CA GLU A 409 1.67 6.47 -24.26
C GLU A 409 2.09 5.51 -23.16
N ALA A 410 2.88 5.96 -22.19
CA ALA A 410 3.34 5.16 -21.06
C ALA A 410 2.15 4.64 -20.22
N ALA A 411 1.20 5.52 -19.90
CA ALA A 411 -0.03 5.14 -19.17
C ALA A 411 -0.88 4.11 -19.96
N ARG A 412 -0.95 4.25 -21.29
CA ARG A 412 -1.64 3.28 -22.16
C ARG A 412 -0.96 1.92 -22.15
N ILE A 413 0.38 1.86 -22.24
CA ILE A 413 1.15 0.61 -22.18
C ILE A 413 0.95 -0.08 -20.81
N ALA A 414 0.99 0.67 -19.71
CA ALA A 414 0.74 0.15 -18.37
C ALA A 414 -0.67 -0.48 -18.25
N LEU A 415 -1.70 0.18 -18.79
CA LEU A 415 -3.06 -0.39 -18.81
C LEU A 415 -3.13 -1.64 -19.71
N ARG A 416 -2.49 -1.64 -20.88
CA ARG A 416 -2.45 -2.82 -21.79
C ARG A 416 -1.74 -3.99 -21.13
N THR A 417 -0.70 -3.78 -20.34
CA THR A 417 -0.03 -4.83 -19.57
C THR A 417 -1.03 -5.58 -18.68
N GLN A 418 -1.89 -4.89 -17.95
CA GLN A 418 -2.95 -5.53 -17.16
C GLN A 418 -3.92 -6.33 -18.02
N GLN A 419 -4.33 -5.78 -19.17
CA GLN A 419 -5.27 -6.43 -20.09
C GLN A 419 -4.67 -7.68 -20.73
N ILE A 420 -3.40 -7.67 -21.12
CA ILE A 420 -2.68 -8.84 -21.65
C ILE A 420 -2.65 -9.96 -20.60
N ILE A 421 -2.32 -9.64 -19.35
CA ILE A 421 -2.33 -10.62 -18.25
C ILE A 421 -3.74 -11.19 -18.06
N ALA A 422 -4.79 -10.36 -18.11
CA ALA A 422 -6.15 -10.79 -17.88
C ALA A 422 -6.71 -11.70 -18.99
N TYR A 423 -6.41 -11.39 -20.26
CA TYR A 423 -7.10 -11.99 -21.41
C TYR A 423 -6.25 -12.98 -22.20
N GLU A 424 -4.91 -12.85 -22.21
CA GLU A 424 -4.04 -13.64 -23.07
C GLU A 424 -3.22 -14.69 -22.32
N SER A 425 -2.90 -14.46 -21.01
CA SER A 425 -1.98 -15.32 -20.27
C SER A 425 -2.58 -16.63 -19.74
N GLY A 426 -3.91 -16.73 -19.65
CA GLY A 426 -4.62 -17.88 -19.09
C GLY A 426 -4.66 -17.96 -17.56
N VAL A 427 -3.93 -17.10 -16.82
CA VAL A 427 -3.83 -17.16 -15.34
C VAL A 427 -5.14 -16.87 -14.60
N THR A 428 -6.11 -16.24 -15.27
CA THR A 428 -7.43 -15.94 -14.72
C THR A 428 -8.45 -17.09 -14.88
N GLN A 429 -8.07 -18.18 -15.58
CA GLN A 429 -8.99 -19.26 -15.94
C GLN A 429 -9.17 -20.32 -14.85
N THR A 430 -8.32 -20.33 -13.83
CA THR A 430 -8.48 -21.19 -12.65
C THR A 430 -8.15 -20.41 -11.38
N VAL A 431 -8.57 -20.93 -10.24
CA VAL A 431 -8.31 -20.30 -8.93
C VAL A 431 -7.03 -20.88 -8.36
N ASP A 432 -6.12 -20.01 -7.93
CA ASP A 432 -4.88 -20.38 -7.24
C ASP A 432 -4.08 -21.49 -7.98
N PRO A 433 -3.63 -21.25 -9.22
CA PRO A 433 -2.99 -22.28 -10.04
C PRO A 433 -1.67 -22.80 -9.47
N LEU A 434 -1.03 -22.08 -8.55
CA LEU A 434 0.23 -22.45 -7.89
C LEU A 434 0.03 -23.14 -6.53
N GLY A 435 -1.23 -23.27 -6.07
CA GLY A 435 -1.55 -23.94 -4.80
C GLY A 435 -1.07 -25.38 -4.79
N GLY A 436 -0.40 -25.79 -3.69
CA GLY A 436 0.23 -27.09 -3.55
C GLY A 436 1.69 -27.16 -4.03
N SER A 437 2.27 -26.07 -4.54
CA SER A 437 3.71 -25.99 -4.76
C SER A 437 4.42 -26.03 -3.42
N TYR A 438 5.27 -27.03 -3.19
CA TYR A 438 6.01 -27.17 -1.92
C TYR A 438 6.80 -25.92 -1.57
N PHE A 439 7.43 -25.29 -2.57
CA PHE A 439 8.17 -24.04 -2.36
C PHE A 439 7.24 -22.89 -1.94
N LEU A 440 6.12 -22.71 -2.63
CA LEU A 440 5.20 -21.61 -2.34
C LEU A 440 4.50 -21.79 -0.99
N GLU A 441 4.10 -23.02 -0.65
CA GLU A 441 3.47 -23.32 0.64
C GLU A 441 4.46 -23.12 1.80
N ALA A 442 5.70 -23.59 1.65
CA ALA A 442 6.75 -23.35 2.63
C ALA A 442 7.01 -21.84 2.83
N SER A 443 7.14 -21.09 1.74
CA SER A 443 7.34 -19.64 1.78
C SER A 443 6.15 -18.89 2.42
N THR A 444 4.92 -19.34 2.15
CA THR A 444 3.71 -18.78 2.78
C THR A 444 3.72 -18.97 4.31
N LEU A 445 4.12 -20.16 4.79
CA LEU A 445 4.22 -20.46 6.22
C LEU A 445 5.36 -19.67 6.89
N GLN A 446 6.48 -19.46 6.20
CA GLN A 446 7.57 -18.60 6.69
C GLN A 446 7.10 -17.15 6.87
N MET A 447 6.39 -16.61 5.89
CA MET A 447 5.79 -15.26 5.96
C MET A 447 4.82 -15.15 7.14
N GLU A 448 3.95 -16.16 7.32
CA GLU A 448 2.99 -16.19 8.43
C GLU A 448 3.71 -16.17 9.78
N LYS A 449 4.67 -17.07 10.00
CA LYS A 449 5.45 -17.12 11.24
C LYS A 449 6.18 -15.80 11.51
N GLY A 450 6.91 -15.30 10.52
CA GLY A 450 7.68 -14.06 10.67
C GLY A 450 6.79 -12.85 10.99
N ALA A 451 5.58 -12.78 10.42
CA ALA A 451 4.63 -11.72 10.74
C ALA A 451 4.16 -11.79 12.21
N PHE A 452 3.84 -12.97 12.73
CA PHE A 452 3.47 -13.14 14.15
C PHE A 452 4.64 -12.86 15.10
N ASP A 453 5.89 -13.12 14.70
CA ASP A 453 7.07 -12.74 15.47
C ASP A 453 7.18 -11.20 15.58
N TYR A 454 6.90 -10.47 14.50
CA TYR A 454 6.80 -9.00 14.53
C TYR A 454 5.63 -8.50 15.38
N PHE A 455 4.46 -9.15 15.29
CA PHE A 455 3.30 -8.80 16.11
C PHE A 455 3.62 -8.92 17.61
N SER A 456 4.28 -10.00 18.01
CA SER A 456 4.69 -10.20 19.39
C SER A 456 5.62 -9.11 19.91
N LYS A 457 6.55 -8.61 19.07
CA LYS A 457 7.43 -7.49 19.41
C LYS A 457 6.65 -6.20 19.57
N LEU A 458 5.72 -5.90 18.65
CA LEU A 458 4.90 -4.69 18.68
C LEU A 458 3.90 -4.71 19.85
N ASP A 459 3.28 -5.86 20.15
CA ASP A 459 2.44 -6.05 21.35
C ASP A 459 3.22 -5.76 22.64
N ALA A 460 4.47 -6.25 22.74
CA ALA A 460 5.35 -5.99 23.88
C ALA A 460 5.75 -4.50 24.01
N MET A 461 5.75 -3.74 22.91
CA MET A 461 5.99 -2.29 22.91
C MET A 461 4.74 -1.48 23.31
N GLY A 462 3.55 -2.08 23.28
CA GLY A 462 2.27 -1.42 23.56
C GLY A 462 1.54 -0.92 22.31
N GLY A 463 1.79 -1.54 21.16
CA GLY A 463 1.15 -1.27 19.87
C GLY A 463 1.99 -0.47 18.89
N MET A 464 1.45 -0.28 17.67
CA MET A 464 2.17 0.39 16.58
C MET A 464 2.45 1.87 16.88
N VAL A 465 1.51 2.59 17.47
CA VAL A 465 1.72 4.00 17.84
C VAL A 465 2.94 4.14 18.77
N LYS A 466 3.08 3.24 19.75
CA LYS A 466 4.25 3.23 20.65
C LYS A 466 5.54 2.79 19.94
N GLY A 467 5.42 1.87 18.99
CA GLY A 467 6.53 1.48 18.12
C GLY A 467 7.04 2.67 17.30
N ILE A 468 6.13 3.44 16.69
CA ILE A 468 6.44 4.66 15.91
C ILE A 468 7.12 5.72 16.80
N GLU A 469 6.59 6.01 17.99
CA GLU A 469 7.18 6.96 18.94
C GLU A 469 8.61 6.56 19.37
N ARG A 470 8.94 5.27 19.33
CA ARG A 470 10.29 4.73 19.62
C ARG A 470 11.17 4.58 18.37
N GLY A 471 10.64 4.88 17.18
CA GLY A 471 11.35 4.73 15.91
C GLY A 471 11.62 3.28 15.48
N TYR A 472 10.89 2.29 16.05
CA TYR A 472 11.15 0.87 15.79
C TYR A 472 10.92 0.47 14.33
N PRO A 473 9.73 0.64 13.73
CA PRO A 473 9.51 0.25 12.34
C PRO A 473 10.40 1.05 11.36
N GLN A 474 10.64 2.33 11.63
CA GLN A 474 11.50 3.17 10.81
C GLN A 474 12.94 2.65 10.78
N LYS A 475 13.47 2.21 11.94
CA LYS A 475 14.81 1.63 12.05
C LYS A 475 14.93 0.30 11.32
N GLU A 476 13.92 -0.58 11.44
CA GLU A 476 13.87 -1.85 10.72
C GLU A 476 13.89 -1.65 9.19
N ILE A 477 13.15 -0.67 8.69
CA ILE A 477 13.12 -0.32 7.26
C ILE A 477 14.47 0.25 6.81
N ALA A 478 15.04 1.18 7.57
CA ALA A 478 16.34 1.78 7.25
C ALA A 478 17.45 0.72 7.16
N GLU A 479 17.48 -0.22 8.09
CA GLU A 479 18.44 -1.34 8.06
C GLU A 479 18.24 -2.23 6.83
N ALA A 480 17.00 -2.61 6.50
CA ALA A 480 16.70 -3.41 5.32
C ALA A 480 17.11 -2.71 4.02
N SER A 481 16.80 -1.43 3.89
CA SER A 481 17.19 -0.60 2.75
C SER A 481 18.72 -0.51 2.61
N TYR A 482 19.43 -0.32 3.71
CA TYR A 482 20.89 -0.28 3.73
C TYR A 482 21.52 -1.60 3.28
N GLN A 483 20.98 -2.74 3.75
CA GLN A 483 21.45 -4.06 3.33
C GLN A 483 21.20 -4.32 1.84
N PHE A 484 20.05 -3.91 1.32
CA PHE A 484 19.75 -4.01 -0.11
C PHE A 484 20.72 -3.16 -0.95
N GLN A 485 20.99 -1.92 -0.55
CA GLN A 485 21.94 -1.04 -1.23
C GLN A 485 23.34 -1.68 -1.27
N ARG A 486 23.82 -2.19 -0.14
CA ARG A 486 25.12 -2.88 -0.08
C ARG A 486 25.19 -4.09 -1.02
N ALA A 487 24.13 -4.89 -1.07
CA ALA A 487 24.06 -6.05 -1.97
C ALA A 487 24.06 -5.64 -3.45
N ALA A 488 23.45 -4.50 -3.79
CA ALA A 488 23.50 -3.94 -5.15
C ALA A 488 24.89 -3.37 -5.49
N GLU A 489 25.52 -2.64 -4.57
CA GLU A 489 26.87 -2.08 -4.75
C GLU A 489 27.94 -3.18 -4.90
N SER A 490 27.84 -4.24 -4.11
CA SER A 490 28.74 -5.40 -4.20
C SER A 490 28.43 -6.32 -5.37
N LYS A 491 27.40 -6.05 -6.17
CA LYS A 491 26.87 -6.92 -7.23
C LYS A 491 26.39 -8.29 -6.74
N GLU A 492 26.17 -8.48 -5.46
CA GLU A 492 25.47 -9.66 -4.94
C GLU A 492 24.04 -9.72 -5.50
N LYS A 493 23.43 -8.55 -5.72
CA LYS A 493 22.19 -8.39 -6.47
C LYS A 493 22.43 -7.63 -7.76
N VAL A 494 22.06 -8.26 -8.87
CA VAL A 494 22.14 -7.63 -10.20
C VAL A 494 20.86 -6.86 -10.49
N ILE A 495 21.03 -5.57 -10.84
CA ILE A 495 19.97 -4.72 -11.38
C ILE A 495 20.36 -4.40 -12.82
N VAL A 496 19.67 -5.05 -13.77
CA VAL A 496 19.96 -4.94 -15.21
C VAL A 496 19.84 -3.47 -15.65
N GLY A 497 20.89 -3.00 -16.32
CA GLY A 497 21.00 -1.62 -16.80
C GLY A 497 21.53 -0.63 -15.77
N VAL A 498 21.67 -1.03 -14.49
CA VAL A 498 22.16 -0.16 -13.40
C VAL A 498 23.57 -0.56 -12.95
N ASN A 499 23.75 -1.77 -12.43
CA ASN A 499 25.05 -2.25 -11.95
C ASN A 499 25.66 -3.35 -12.83
N GLU A 500 24.90 -3.86 -13.80
CA GLU A 500 25.35 -4.80 -14.84
C GLU A 500 24.58 -4.53 -16.14
N PHE A 501 25.14 -4.90 -17.31
CA PHE A 501 24.55 -4.68 -18.63
C PHE A 501 24.23 -3.20 -18.94
N VAL A 502 25.12 -2.31 -18.50
CA VAL A 502 24.98 -0.86 -18.68
C VAL A 502 25.28 -0.48 -20.13
N ILE A 503 24.48 0.41 -20.70
CA ILE A 503 24.69 1.02 -22.02
C ILE A 503 24.55 2.54 -21.92
N GLU A 504 25.10 3.27 -22.88
CA GLU A 504 24.79 4.68 -23.08
C GLU A 504 23.47 4.81 -23.84
N GLU A 505 22.60 5.70 -23.43
CA GLU A 505 21.29 5.93 -24.05
C GLU A 505 20.88 7.40 -23.95
N GLU A 506 19.99 7.83 -24.86
CA GLU A 506 19.37 9.15 -24.80
C GLU A 506 18.21 9.16 -23.80
N SER A 507 18.02 10.28 -23.11
CA SER A 507 16.89 10.46 -22.21
C SER A 507 15.57 10.45 -22.98
N PRO A 508 14.55 9.69 -22.53
CA PRO A 508 13.26 9.68 -23.20
C PRO A 508 12.50 11.02 -23.01
N HIS A 509 11.48 11.22 -23.82
CA HIS A 509 10.55 12.34 -23.65
C HIS A 509 9.74 12.14 -22.36
N ILE A 510 9.69 13.17 -21.51
CA ILE A 510 8.95 13.19 -20.24
C ILE A 510 7.82 14.20 -20.26
N LEU A 511 6.81 13.99 -19.42
CA LEU A 511 5.73 14.95 -19.21
C LEU A 511 6.26 16.17 -18.43
N TYR A 512 5.99 17.36 -18.94
CA TYR A 512 6.34 18.62 -18.28
C TYR A 512 5.08 19.32 -17.77
N ILE A 513 5.07 19.74 -16.52
CA ILE A 513 3.99 20.51 -15.90
C ILE A 513 4.41 21.99 -15.85
N ASP A 514 3.67 22.83 -16.55
CA ASP A 514 3.95 24.26 -16.64
C ASP A 514 3.60 25.00 -15.34
N GLU A 515 4.40 26.01 -14.99
CA GLU A 515 4.17 26.85 -13.80
C GLU A 515 2.90 27.70 -13.87
N SER A 516 2.28 27.84 -15.04
CA SER A 516 0.99 28.53 -15.19
C SER A 516 -0.12 27.85 -14.38
N VAL A 517 -0.01 26.55 -14.12
CA VAL A 517 -0.96 25.79 -13.29
C VAL A 517 -1.06 26.41 -11.89
N ALA A 518 0.05 26.65 -11.23
CA ALA A 518 0.08 27.28 -9.90
C ALA A 518 -0.54 28.68 -9.90
N ARG A 519 -0.23 29.49 -10.93
CA ARG A 519 -0.82 30.84 -11.07
C ARG A 519 -2.33 30.80 -11.29
N GLN A 520 -2.81 29.87 -12.11
CA GLN A 520 -4.25 29.70 -12.38
C GLN A 520 -4.98 29.23 -11.12
N GLN A 521 -4.44 28.26 -10.41
CA GLN A 521 -5.03 27.73 -9.19
C GLN A 521 -5.11 28.79 -8.09
N THR A 522 -4.04 29.54 -7.86
CA THR A 522 -4.02 30.69 -6.94
C THR A 522 -5.07 31.76 -7.33
N ALA A 523 -5.25 32.05 -8.61
CA ALA A 523 -6.25 33.02 -9.07
C ALA A 523 -7.69 32.53 -8.84
N LYS A 524 -7.97 31.23 -9.09
CA LYS A 524 -9.27 30.60 -8.76
C LYS A 524 -9.58 30.72 -7.28
N LEU A 525 -8.62 30.37 -6.42
CA LEU A 525 -8.75 30.42 -4.97
C LEU A 525 -9.05 31.83 -4.46
N LYS A 526 -8.35 32.84 -4.97
CA LYS A 526 -8.62 34.26 -4.67
C LYS A 526 -10.05 34.67 -5.05
N THR A 527 -10.51 34.23 -6.21
CA THR A 527 -11.87 34.50 -6.70
C THR A 527 -12.92 33.83 -5.82
N LEU A 528 -12.70 32.57 -5.43
CA LEU A 528 -13.58 31.83 -4.51
C LEU A 528 -13.74 32.56 -3.18
N ARG A 529 -12.63 32.93 -2.54
CA ARG A 529 -12.64 33.63 -1.23
C ARG A 529 -13.33 34.98 -1.27
N ALA A 530 -13.31 35.65 -2.43
CA ALA A 530 -13.98 36.95 -2.62
C ALA A 530 -15.51 36.82 -2.79
N ARG A 531 -16.04 35.70 -3.31
CA ARG A 531 -17.47 35.53 -3.62
C ARG A 531 -18.25 34.70 -2.59
N ARG A 532 -17.56 33.82 -1.82
CA ARG A 532 -18.21 32.97 -0.80
C ARG A 532 -18.60 33.77 0.43
N SER A 533 -19.47 33.21 1.29
CA SER A 533 -19.78 33.77 2.59
C SER A 533 -18.69 33.45 3.62
N ASN A 534 -17.79 34.39 3.87
CA ASN A 534 -16.74 34.19 4.86
C ASN A 534 -17.27 34.13 6.31
N ASP A 535 -18.47 34.66 6.60
CA ASP A 535 -19.12 34.51 7.92
C ASP A 535 -19.58 33.08 8.13
N GLU A 536 -20.14 32.45 7.09
CA GLU A 536 -20.56 31.06 7.15
C GLU A 536 -19.35 30.11 7.29
N VAL A 537 -18.27 30.38 6.58
CA VAL A 537 -16.99 29.64 6.72
C VAL A 537 -16.50 29.73 8.17
N ARG A 538 -16.43 30.92 8.75
CA ARG A 538 -16.02 31.09 10.15
C ARG A 538 -16.91 30.30 11.10
N ARG A 539 -18.23 30.41 10.94
CA ARG A 539 -19.21 29.72 11.78
C ARG A 539 -19.01 28.20 11.76
N THR A 540 -18.81 27.62 10.58
CA THR A 540 -18.61 26.17 10.43
C THR A 540 -17.25 25.71 10.95
N LEU A 541 -16.18 26.46 10.73
CA LEU A 541 -14.85 26.16 11.26
C LEU A 541 -14.83 26.25 12.81
N ASP A 542 -15.52 27.24 13.41
CA ASP A 542 -15.65 27.33 14.88
C ASP A 542 -16.43 26.14 15.46
N ALA A 543 -17.46 25.66 14.76
CA ALA A 543 -18.19 24.46 15.15
C ALA A 543 -17.30 23.21 15.07
N LEU A 544 -16.48 23.09 14.02
CA LEU A 544 -15.48 22.02 13.87
C LEU A 544 -14.47 22.03 15.01
N LYS A 545 -13.88 23.18 15.35
CA LYS A 545 -12.92 23.31 16.47
C LYS A 545 -13.55 22.87 17.79
N LYS A 546 -14.82 23.25 18.05
CA LYS A 546 -15.53 22.82 19.26
C LYS A 546 -15.74 21.30 19.32
N ALA A 547 -16.10 20.67 18.21
CA ALA A 547 -16.24 19.22 18.13
C ALA A 547 -14.88 18.52 18.29
N ALA A 548 -13.85 19.03 17.62
CA ALA A 548 -12.49 18.52 17.68
C ALA A 548 -11.88 18.58 19.10
N ALA A 549 -12.23 19.56 19.89
CA ALA A 549 -11.77 19.71 21.27
C ALA A 549 -12.45 18.74 22.27
N GLN A 550 -13.55 18.07 21.88
CA GLN A 550 -14.26 17.11 22.74
C GLN A 550 -13.68 15.71 22.56
N GLU A 551 -13.64 14.91 23.62
CA GLU A 551 -13.27 13.50 23.52
C GLU A 551 -14.45 12.69 22.94
N PRO A 552 -14.25 11.98 21.81
CA PRO A 552 -15.33 11.24 21.18
C PRO A 552 -15.59 9.93 21.92
N LYS A 553 -16.88 9.64 22.15
CA LYS A 553 -17.37 8.33 22.54
C LYS A 553 -18.25 7.81 21.41
N ALA A 554 -18.38 6.49 21.28
CA ALA A 554 -19.30 5.93 20.30
C ALA A 554 -20.70 6.53 20.43
N GLY A 555 -21.34 6.76 19.30
CA GLY A 555 -22.70 7.25 19.27
C GLY A 555 -23.68 6.25 19.89
N THR A 556 -24.81 6.74 20.37
CA THR A 556 -25.84 5.92 21.01
C THR A 556 -27.13 5.93 20.19
N ASN A 557 -27.97 4.92 20.38
CA ASN A 557 -29.28 4.81 19.72
C ASN A 557 -29.21 4.92 18.18
N GLY A 558 -28.16 4.35 17.59
CA GLY A 558 -27.98 4.38 16.15
C GLY A 558 -27.52 5.73 15.59
N ASN A 559 -27.17 6.71 16.40
CA ASN A 559 -26.55 7.96 15.97
C ASN A 559 -25.03 7.88 16.08
N ILE A 560 -24.30 8.70 15.30
CA ILE A 560 -22.85 8.88 15.47
C ILE A 560 -22.57 9.78 16.67
N SER A 561 -21.33 9.76 17.15
CA SER A 561 -20.88 10.64 18.23
C SER A 561 -21.15 12.12 17.91
N PRO A 562 -21.69 12.92 18.85
CA PRO A 562 -21.79 14.38 18.67
C PRO A 562 -20.41 15.06 18.50
N ALA A 563 -19.34 14.42 19.01
CA ALA A 563 -17.97 14.89 18.87
C ALA A 563 -17.27 14.34 17.61
N ASN A 564 -17.95 13.54 16.76
CA ASN A 564 -17.41 13.10 15.49
C ASN A 564 -17.21 14.30 14.57
N THR A 565 -16.00 14.46 14.03
CA THR A 565 -15.62 15.65 13.24
C THR A 565 -16.23 15.66 11.84
N MET A 566 -16.59 14.50 11.28
CA MET A 566 -17.06 14.39 9.88
C MET A 566 -18.26 15.28 9.54
N PRO A 567 -19.36 15.35 10.31
CA PRO A 567 -20.47 16.23 9.99
C PRO A 567 -20.06 17.70 9.90
N TYR A 568 -19.18 18.14 10.80
CA TYR A 568 -18.71 19.52 10.85
C TYR A 568 -17.76 19.85 9.68
N ILE A 569 -16.95 18.88 9.25
CA ILE A 569 -16.12 19.00 8.05
C ILE A 569 -17.01 19.10 6.80
N VAL A 570 -18.04 18.26 6.69
CA VAL A 570 -19.02 18.33 5.59
C VAL A 570 -19.70 19.70 5.54
N ASP A 571 -20.10 20.27 6.67
CA ASP A 571 -20.70 21.60 6.72
C ASP A 571 -19.72 22.72 6.35
N ALA A 572 -18.46 22.61 6.76
CA ALA A 572 -17.41 23.55 6.33
C ALA A 572 -17.15 23.48 4.81
N VAL A 573 -17.14 22.28 4.25
CA VAL A 573 -17.00 22.05 2.80
C VAL A 573 -18.20 22.64 2.04
N ARG A 574 -19.44 22.46 2.52
CA ARG A 574 -20.65 23.09 1.92
C ARG A 574 -20.57 24.62 1.93
N ALA A 575 -19.92 25.19 2.94
CA ALA A 575 -19.66 26.63 3.02
C ALA A 575 -18.47 27.08 2.12
N TYR A 576 -17.85 26.17 1.37
CA TYR A 576 -16.65 26.41 0.55
C TYR A 576 -15.42 26.83 1.38
N ALA A 577 -15.28 26.35 2.60
CA ALA A 577 -14.00 26.38 3.29
C ALA A 577 -12.95 25.58 2.48
N THR A 578 -11.71 26.09 2.44
CA THR A 578 -10.63 25.45 1.70
C THR A 578 -10.00 24.29 2.48
N VAL A 579 -9.22 23.44 1.79
CA VAL A 579 -8.41 22.39 2.43
C VAL A 579 -7.54 22.98 3.52
N GLY A 580 -6.80 24.06 3.20
CA GLY A 580 -5.92 24.75 4.14
C GLY A 580 -6.66 25.30 5.36
N GLU A 581 -7.82 25.96 5.17
CA GLU A 581 -8.60 26.53 6.27
C GLU A 581 -9.15 25.46 7.22
N ILE A 582 -9.64 24.33 6.69
CA ILE A 582 -10.14 23.22 7.52
C ILE A 582 -8.98 22.56 8.27
N CYS A 583 -7.87 22.31 7.58
CA CYS A 583 -6.69 21.72 8.20
C CYS A 583 -6.08 22.64 9.27
N GLU A 584 -6.06 23.96 9.05
CA GLU A 584 -5.57 24.92 10.04
C GLU A 584 -6.47 24.98 11.27
N ALA A 585 -7.80 24.95 11.08
CA ALA A 585 -8.75 24.88 12.19
C ALA A 585 -8.51 23.63 13.07
N LEU A 586 -8.12 22.52 12.48
CA LEU A 586 -7.75 21.30 13.21
C LEU A 586 -6.34 21.41 13.82
N ARG A 587 -5.36 22.08 13.16
CA ARG A 587 -4.01 22.35 13.73
C ARG A 587 -4.08 23.18 15.00
N GLU A 588 -4.97 24.17 15.05
CA GLU A 588 -5.18 24.98 16.25
C GLU A 588 -5.62 24.14 17.47
N VAL A 589 -6.34 23.04 17.25
CA VAL A 589 -6.84 22.17 18.33
C VAL A 589 -5.85 21.05 18.65
N TYR A 590 -5.26 20.41 17.62
CA TYR A 590 -4.46 19.20 17.77
C TYR A 590 -2.96 19.45 17.83
N GLY A 591 -2.49 20.62 17.37
CA GLY A 591 -1.08 20.91 17.20
C GLY A 591 -0.48 20.23 15.96
N THR A 592 0.82 20.37 15.81
CA THR A 592 1.64 19.74 14.78
C THR A 592 2.56 18.69 15.39
N TYR A 593 3.13 17.83 14.55
CA TYR A 593 4.05 16.79 14.99
C TYR A 593 5.40 16.93 14.30
N THR A 594 6.46 16.79 15.09
CA THR A 594 7.82 16.69 14.59
C THR A 594 8.38 15.34 15.01
N GLU A 595 8.86 14.57 14.06
CA GLU A 595 9.43 13.25 14.29
C GLU A 595 10.69 13.34 15.14
N VAL A 596 10.85 12.40 16.07
CA VAL A 596 12.10 12.26 16.84
C VAL A 596 13.16 11.66 15.93
N SER A 597 14.33 12.31 15.86
CA SER A 597 15.45 11.81 15.07
C SER A 597 15.85 10.41 15.53
N ILE A 598 15.91 9.47 14.61
CA ILE A 598 16.41 8.10 14.84
C ILE A 598 17.93 8.17 14.64
N THR A 599 18.68 8.33 15.72
CA THR A 599 20.15 8.26 15.74
C THR A 599 20.62 6.88 16.13
#